data_150271c5e66c295c44ba1d3d02de959a
#
_entry.id   150271c5e66c295c44ba1d3d02de959a
#
_cell.length_a   1.000
_cell.length_b   1.000
_cell.length_c   1.000
_cell.angle_alpha   90.00
_cell.angle_beta   90.00
_cell.angle_gamma   90.00
#
_symmetry.space_group_name_H-M   'P 1'
#
loop_
_entity.id
_entity.type
_entity.pdbx_description
1 polymer ?
#
loop_
_entity_poly.entity_id
_entity_poly.type
_entity_poly.pdbx_seq_one_letter_code
_entity_poly.pdbx_strand_id
1 'polypeptide(L)'
;NKALLTKWATASGSQELETLLAGDKDALSDFLWGRDVLDLATEYPASFESAEAFAGILKKIMPRLYSIASSPNAHPEEVHLCVGAVRYTARDRKRGGVCSTYMADRLQPGHTARVFVHTNKNFRLPEDGDTPIIMIGPGTGIAPFRAFWEERIASGDKGGNWLFFGNPYKATDFCYEDELAKLT
;
A
#
# COMPACT_ATOMS: atom_id res chain seq x y z
N ASN A 1 2.63 15.62 8.11
CA ASN A 1 3.98 15.94 7.62
C ASN A 1 4.38 17.35 8.07
N LYS A 2 5.71 17.63 8.16
CA LYS A 2 6.27 18.88 8.69
C LYS A 2 5.70 20.13 7.98
N ALA A 3 5.60 20.12 6.67
CA ALA A 3 5.14 21.29 5.90
C ALA A 3 3.67 21.67 6.20
N LEU A 4 2.78 20.69 6.39
CA LEU A 4 1.42 20.93 6.84
C LEU A 4 1.43 21.50 8.26
N LEU A 5 2.20 20.88 9.16
CA LEU A 5 2.26 21.31 10.56
C LEU A 5 2.77 22.74 10.70
N THR A 6 3.75 23.16 9.89
CA THR A 6 4.24 24.56 9.87
C THR A 6 3.11 25.55 9.52
N LYS A 7 2.38 25.26 8.45
CA LYS A 7 1.24 26.12 8.06
C LYS A 7 0.12 26.11 9.11
N TRP A 8 -0.09 24.95 9.74
CA TRP A 8 -1.07 24.82 10.80
C TRP A 8 -0.68 25.60 12.06
N ALA A 9 0.58 25.54 12.47
CA ALA A 9 1.11 26.32 13.60
C ALA A 9 0.87 27.82 13.41
N THR A 10 1.17 28.34 12.20
CA THR A 10 0.88 29.74 11.86
C THR A 10 -0.62 30.05 11.93
N ALA A 11 -1.48 29.19 11.37
CA ALA A 11 -2.93 29.43 11.33
C ALA A 11 -3.61 29.30 12.71
N SER A 12 -3.06 28.49 13.62
CA SER A 12 -3.55 28.31 14.98
C SER A 12 -2.93 29.29 16.00
N GLY A 13 -1.78 29.90 15.66
CA GLY A 13 -0.98 30.68 16.59
C GLY A 13 -0.41 29.88 17.76
N SER A 14 -0.27 28.56 17.61
CA SER A 14 0.15 27.66 18.67
C SER A 14 1.66 27.71 18.90
N GLN A 15 2.07 28.30 20.03
CA GLN A 15 3.47 28.32 20.47
C GLN A 15 4.03 26.91 20.71
N GLU A 16 3.18 25.96 21.12
CA GLU A 16 3.56 24.56 21.32
C GLU A 16 3.99 23.92 20.00
N LEU A 17 3.21 24.11 18.91
CA LEU A 17 3.55 23.60 17.59
C LEU A 17 4.81 24.27 17.01
N GLU A 18 5.01 25.56 17.24
CA GLU A 18 6.22 26.27 16.83
C GLU A 18 7.46 25.73 17.55
N THR A 19 7.35 25.54 18.87
CA THR A 19 8.44 24.96 19.69
C THR A 19 8.78 23.54 19.21
N LEU A 20 7.77 22.72 18.94
CA LEU A 20 7.95 21.38 18.43
C LEU A 20 8.64 21.36 17.05
N LEU A 21 8.26 22.28 16.16
CA LEU A 21 8.85 22.41 14.82
C LEU A 21 10.32 22.86 14.83
N ALA A 22 10.69 23.65 15.83
CA ALA A 22 12.07 24.12 16.07
C ALA A 22 12.92 23.11 16.85
N GLY A 23 12.29 22.14 17.49
CA GLY A 23 12.91 21.15 18.37
C GLY A 23 13.48 19.94 17.67
N ASP A 24 13.58 18.85 18.42
CA ASP A 24 14.17 17.59 17.99
C ASP A 24 13.30 16.86 16.92
N LYS A 25 13.99 16.13 16.02
CA LYS A 25 13.33 15.38 14.95
C LYS A 25 12.55 14.18 15.46
N ASP A 26 13.04 13.55 16.53
CA ASP A 26 12.39 12.34 17.09
C ASP A 26 11.09 12.75 17.79
N ALA A 27 11.12 13.83 18.60
CA ALA A 27 9.92 14.39 19.18
C ALA A 27 8.87 14.82 18.13
N LEU A 28 9.31 15.39 17.00
CA LEU A 28 8.42 15.72 15.90
C LEU A 28 7.85 14.47 15.22
N SER A 29 8.65 13.41 15.06
CA SER A 29 8.21 12.14 14.49
C SER A 29 7.17 11.48 15.37
N ASP A 30 7.40 11.42 16.67
CA ASP A 30 6.47 10.88 17.66
C ASP A 30 5.17 11.66 17.72
N PHE A 31 5.24 12.98 17.66
CA PHE A 31 4.05 13.83 17.59
C PHE A 31 3.22 13.53 16.32
N LEU A 32 3.86 13.32 15.19
CA LEU A 32 3.19 13.06 13.92
C LEU A 32 2.64 11.63 13.81
N TRP A 33 3.13 10.72 14.65
CA TRP A 33 2.71 9.33 14.61
C TRP A 33 1.22 9.17 14.94
N GLY A 34 0.49 8.51 14.04
CA GLY A 34 -0.94 8.25 14.20
C GLY A 34 -1.84 9.49 14.23
N ARG A 35 -1.30 10.70 14.06
CA ARG A 35 -2.04 11.95 14.04
C ARG A 35 -2.47 12.34 12.63
N ASP A 36 -3.73 12.64 12.43
CA ASP A 36 -4.29 13.15 11.19
C ASP A 36 -4.72 14.62 11.28
N VAL A 37 -5.32 15.15 10.23
CA VAL A 37 -5.80 16.55 10.18
C VAL A 37 -6.93 16.80 11.17
N LEU A 38 -7.78 15.81 11.44
CA LEU A 38 -8.86 15.93 12.40
C LEU A 38 -8.31 16.07 13.83
N ASP A 39 -7.25 15.31 14.17
CA ASP A 39 -6.58 15.46 15.47
C ASP A 39 -6.03 16.88 15.63
N LEU A 40 -5.37 17.41 14.58
CA LEU A 40 -4.86 18.79 14.60
C LEU A 40 -5.99 19.80 14.76
N ALA A 41 -7.09 19.65 14.05
CA ALA A 41 -8.22 20.56 14.13
C ALA A 41 -8.89 20.56 15.51
N THR A 42 -8.90 19.42 16.17
CA THR A 42 -9.50 19.25 17.49
C THR A 42 -8.58 19.78 18.60
N GLU A 43 -7.28 19.48 18.53
CA GLU A 43 -6.33 19.82 19.60
C GLU A 43 -5.75 21.22 19.44
N TYR A 44 -5.62 21.70 18.21
CA TYR A 44 -5.07 23.01 17.86
C TYR A 44 -6.03 23.73 16.88
N PRO A 45 -7.17 24.25 17.35
CA PRO A 45 -8.10 24.98 16.50
C PRO A 45 -7.40 26.08 15.71
N ALA A 46 -7.61 26.11 14.41
CA ALA A 46 -6.98 27.06 13.50
C ALA A 46 -8.03 27.78 12.65
N SER A 47 -7.78 29.03 12.35
CA SER A 47 -8.64 29.85 11.48
C SER A 47 -8.00 30.01 10.10
N PHE A 48 -8.80 29.80 9.07
CA PHE A 48 -8.40 30.00 7.67
C PHE A 48 -9.33 31.03 7.02
N GLU A 49 -8.78 31.84 6.13
CA GLU A 49 -9.54 32.90 5.46
C GLU A 49 -10.71 32.33 4.61
N SER A 50 -10.54 31.13 4.06
CA SER A 50 -11.56 30.44 3.29
C SER A 50 -11.35 28.91 3.26
N ALA A 51 -12.35 28.18 2.80
CA ALA A 51 -12.25 26.74 2.57
C ALA A 51 -11.15 26.39 1.57
N GLU A 52 -10.93 27.22 0.55
CA GLU A 52 -9.88 27.06 -0.46
C GLU A 52 -8.49 27.25 0.18
N ALA A 53 -8.32 28.21 1.07
CA ALA A 53 -7.07 28.41 1.83
C ALA A 53 -6.75 27.19 2.69
N PHE A 54 -7.75 26.65 3.40
CA PHE A 54 -7.61 25.38 4.12
C PHE A 54 -7.25 24.21 3.20
N ALA A 55 -7.98 24.02 2.09
CA ALA A 55 -7.71 22.95 1.14
C ALA A 55 -6.30 23.06 0.52
N GLY A 56 -5.82 24.29 0.31
CA GLY A 56 -4.50 24.58 -0.25
C GLY A 56 -3.32 24.17 0.62
N ILE A 57 -3.51 23.94 1.92
CA ILE A 57 -2.49 23.40 2.81
C ILE A 57 -2.46 21.86 2.84
N LEU A 58 -3.52 21.22 2.39
CA LEU A 58 -3.63 19.77 2.37
C LEU A 58 -2.84 19.19 1.19
N LYS A 59 -2.29 18.01 1.37
CA LYS A 59 -1.67 17.25 0.28
C LYS A 59 -2.70 16.40 -0.42
N LYS A 60 -2.62 16.34 -1.75
CA LYS A 60 -3.36 15.34 -2.52
C LYS A 60 -2.99 13.94 -2.05
N ILE A 61 -3.98 13.05 -1.99
CA ILE A 61 -3.75 11.64 -1.70
C ILE A 61 -2.92 11.05 -2.86
N MET A 62 -1.76 10.51 -2.53
CA MET A 62 -0.90 9.87 -3.51
C MET A 62 -1.49 8.52 -3.93
N PRO A 63 -1.36 8.13 -5.18
CA PRO A 63 -1.73 6.78 -5.61
C PRO A 63 -0.89 5.72 -4.89
N ARG A 64 -1.41 4.50 -4.81
CA ARG A 64 -0.70 3.34 -4.27
C ARG A 64 -0.39 2.38 -5.39
N LEU A 65 0.83 1.87 -5.41
CA LEU A 65 1.24 0.81 -6.31
C LEU A 65 1.00 -0.54 -5.64
N TYR A 66 0.42 -1.46 -6.40
CA TYR A 66 0.24 -2.86 -6.03
C TYR A 66 0.81 -3.73 -7.13
N SER A 67 1.56 -4.75 -6.77
CA SER A 67 2.06 -5.69 -7.74
C SER A 67 0.92 -6.48 -8.36
N ILE A 68 0.94 -6.62 -9.68
CA ILE A 68 0.00 -7.49 -10.40
C ILE A 68 0.31 -8.95 -10.00
N ALA A 69 -0.74 -9.69 -9.66
CA ALA A 69 -0.68 -11.07 -9.19
C ALA A 69 -1.24 -12.06 -10.21
N SER A 70 -1.45 -11.65 -11.46
CA SER A 70 -1.93 -12.51 -12.54
C SER A 70 -1.08 -12.38 -13.80
N SER A 71 -1.02 -13.44 -14.60
CA SER A 71 -0.47 -13.42 -15.95
C SER A 71 -1.54 -12.97 -16.96
N PRO A 72 -1.22 -12.09 -17.91
CA PRO A 72 -2.15 -11.75 -18.99
C PRO A 72 -2.40 -12.93 -19.96
N ASN A 73 -1.47 -13.89 -20.07
CA ASN A 73 -1.66 -15.09 -20.86
C ASN A 73 -2.61 -16.09 -20.20
N ALA A 74 -2.61 -16.17 -18.87
CA ALA A 74 -3.57 -16.99 -18.12
C ALA A 74 -4.93 -16.29 -17.94
N HIS A 75 -4.93 -14.96 -17.80
CA HIS A 75 -6.11 -14.14 -17.51
C HIS A 75 -6.16 -12.90 -18.41
N PRO A 76 -6.50 -13.02 -19.72
CA PRO A 76 -6.43 -11.93 -20.68
C PRO A 76 -7.31 -10.71 -20.34
N GLU A 77 -8.43 -10.93 -19.68
CA GLU A 77 -9.45 -9.91 -19.38
C GLU A 77 -9.40 -9.43 -17.92
N GLU A 78 -8.46 -9.92 -17.13
CA GLU A 78 -8.43 -9.68 -15.69
C GLU A 78 -7.05 -9.25 -15.19
N VAL A 79 -7.05 -8.47 -14.14
CA VAL A 79 -5.85 -8.14 -13.34
C VAL A 79 -6.12 -8.50 -11.89
N HIS A 80 -5.39 -9.47 -11.36
CA HIS A 80 -5.49 -9.86 -9.97
C HIS A 80 -4.50 -9.09 -9.09
N LEU A 81 -4.92 -8.76 -7.88
CA LEU A 81 -4.09 -8.10 -6.88
C LEU A 81 -4.13 -8.87 -5.57
N CYS A 82 -3.00 -8.96 -4.88
CA CYS A 82 -2.92 -9.44 -3.51
C CYS A 82 -2.72 -8.25 -2.57
N VAL A 83 -3.74 -7.92 -1.79
CA VAL A 83 -3.77 -6.69 -0.99
C VAL A 83 -4.05 -6.97 0.48
N GLY A 84 -3.10 -6.67 1.34
CA GLY A 84 -3.32 -6.65 2.78
C GLY A 84 -4.13 -5.41 3.20
N ALA A 85 -5.30 -5.60 3.81
CA ALA A 85 -6.10 -4.51 4.32
C ALA A 85 -5.47 -3.94 5.60
N VAL A 86 -4.87 -2.77 5.50
CA VAL A 86 -4.22 -2.11 6.63
C VAL A 86 -5.25 -1.58 7.61
N ARG A 87 -5.25 -2.10 8.83
CA ARG A 87 -6.12 -1.67 9.94
C ARG A 87 -5.30 -1.59 11.22
N TYR A 88 -5.45 -0.50 11.94
CA TYR A 88 -4.73 -0.27 13.19
C TYR A 88 -5.51 0.68 14.10
N THR A 89 -5.08 0.77 15.36
CA THR A 89 -5.61 1.76 16.31
C THR A 89 -4.51 2.76 16.63
N ALA A 90 -4.83 4.03 16.53
CA ALA A 90 -3.94 5.11 16.96
C ALA A 90 -4.79 6.24 17.58
N ARG A 91 -4.32 6.78 18.70
CA ARG A 91 -5.00 7.86 19.44
C ARG A 91 -6.47 7.50 19.75
N ASP A 92 -6.68 6.27 20.26
CA ASP A 92 -7.99 5.68 20.61
C ASP A 92 -9.02 5.64 19.48
N ARG A 93 -8.56 5.81 18.22
CA ARG A 93 -9.41 5.70 17.04
C ARG A 93 -8.95 4.57 16.11
N LYS A 94 -9.92 3.83 15.58
CA LYS A 94 -9.68 2.87 14.52
C LYS A 94 -9.28 3.60 13.24
N ARG A 95 -8.19 3.15 12.62
CA ARG A 95 -7.62 3.69 11.39
C ARG A 95 -7.59 2.63 10.30
N GLY A 96 -7.68 3.06 9.07
CA GLY A 96 -7.55 2.18 7.90
C GLY A 96 -6.66 2.80 6.83
N GLY A 97 -5.95 1.95 6.10
CA GLY A 97 -5.23 2.37 4.90
C GLY A 97 -6.22 2.83 3.83
N VAL A 98 -6.11 4.08 3.37
CA VAL A 98 -7.11 4.71 2.48
C VAL A 98 -7.43 3.85 1.24
N CYS A 99 -6.42 3.32 0.57
CA CYS A 99 -6.60 2.51 -0.64
C CYS A 99 -6.97 1.06 -0.31
N SER A 100 -6.24 0.41 0.62
CA SER A 100 -6.46 -0.99 0.95
C SER A 100 -7.82 -1.26 1.58
N THR A 101 -8.30 -0.39 2.49
CA THR A 101 -9.65 -0.54 3.05
C THR A 101 -10.75 -0.08 2.09
N TYR A 102 -10.46 0.85 1.16
CA TYR A 102 -11.40 1.14 0.08
C TYR A 102 -11.66 -0.11 -0.77
N MET A 103 -10.61 -0.81 -1.17
CA MET A 103 -10.75 -2.06 -1.94
C MET A 103 -11.43 -3.16 -1.14
N ALA A 104 -11.10 -3.30 0.16
CA ALA A 104 -11.65 -4.36 1.00
C ALA A 104 -13.12 -4.15 1.39
N ASP A 105 -13.55 -2.90 1.62
CA ASP A 105 -14.83 -2.62 2.29
C ASP A 105 -15.85 -1.92 1.40
N ARG A 106 -15.39 -1.23 0.34
CA ARG A 106 -16.25 -0.31 -0.43
C ARG A 106 -16.33 -0.67 -1.91
N LEU A 107 -15.28 -1.26 -2.47
CA LEU A 107 -15.27 -1.69 -3.86
C LEU A 107 -16.02 -3.03 -3.97
N GLN A 108 -17.17 -3.01 -4.64
CA GLN A 108 -18.03 -4.17 -4.82
C GLN A 108 -17.98 -4.64 -6.28
N PRO A 109 -18.29 -5.91 -6.57
CA PRO A 109 -18.47 -6.39 -7.94
C PRO A 109 -19.39 -5.47 -8.75
N GLY A 110 -18.97 -5.12 -9.96
CA GLY A 110 -19.66 -4.17 -10.84
C GLY A 110 -19.31 -2.71 -10.62
N HIS A 111 -18.57 -2.35 -9.57
CA HIS A 111 -18.04 -1.00 -9.41
C HIS A 111 -16.81 -0.79 -10.28
N THR A 112 -16.55 0.48 -10.62
CA THR A 112 -15.34 0.89 -11.34
C THR A 112 -14.36 1.63 -10.45
N ALA A 113 -13.08 1.42 -10.65
CA ALA A 113 -11.99 2.17 -10.01
C ALA A 113 -11.04 2.74 -11.08
N ARG A 114 -10.51 3.93 -10.83
CA ARG A 114 -9.49 4.50 -11.69
C ARG A 114 -8.14 3.92 -11.34
N VAL A 115 -7.49 3.31 -12.32
CA VAL A 115 -6.16 2.72 -12.20
C VAL A 115 -5.23 3.23 -13.28
N PHE A 116 -3.93 3.07 -13.07
CA PHE A 116 -2.91 3.23 -14.09
C PHE A 116 -1.90 2.11 -13.96
N VAL A 117 -1.27 1.74 -15.07
CA VAL A 117 -0.22 0.72 -15.08
C VAL A 117 1.13 1.40 -14.93
N HIS A 118 1.92 0.94 -13.96
CA HIS A 118 3.31 1.33 -13.77
C HIS A 118 4.23 0.18 -14.16
N THR A 119 5.03 0.39 -15.20
CA THR A 119 5.95 -0.62 -15.70
C THR A 119 7.25 -0.66 -14.89
N ASN A 120 7.61 -1.83 -14.36
CA ASN A 120 8.93 -2.08 -13.80
C ASN A 120 9.78 -2.88 -14.80
N LYS A 121 10.79 -2.23 -15.40
CA LYS A 121 11.68 -2.85 -16.39
C LYS A 121 12.71 -3.79 -15.77
N ASN A 122 12.98 -3.62 -14.47
CA ASN A 122 14.04 -4.37 -13.77
C ASN A 122 13.52 -5.60 -13.02
N PHE A 123 12.21 -5.85 -13.04
CA PHE A 123 11.61 -6.99 -12.38
C PHE A 123 10.75 -7.75 -13.38
N ARG A 124 11.37 -8.71 -14.05
CA ARG A 124 10.81 -9.48 -15.15
C ARG A 124 11.25 -10.93 -15.06
N LEU A 125 10.49 -11.82 -15.67
CA LEU A 125 10.96 -13.17 -15.97
C LEU A 125 12.16 -13.14 -16.92
N PRO A 126 13.08 -14.12 -16.84
CA PRO A 126 14.09 -14.34 -17.87
C PRO A 126 13.43 -14.53 -19.25
N GLU A 127 14.10 -14.08 -20.32
CA GLU A 127 13.63 -14.30 -21.70
C GLU A 127 13.65 -15.78 -22.09
N ASP A 128 14.63 -16.52 -21.56
CA ASP A 128 14.74 -17.96 -21.70
C ASP A 128 13.91 -18.67 -20.63
N GLY A 129 12.79 -19.29 -21.04
CA GLY A 129 11.88 -20.01 -20.16
C GLY A 129 12.47 -21.26 -19.49
N ASP A 130 13.63 -21.75 -19.95
CA ASP A 130 14.35 -22.86 -19.32
C ASP A 130 15.26 -22.41 -18.16
N THR A 131 15.45 -21.10 -18.00
CA THR A 131 16.23 -20.55 -16.88
C THR A 131 15.50 -20.80 -15.56
N PRO A 132 16.11 -21.47 -14.56
CA PRO A 132 15.52 -21.65 -13.23
C PRO A 132 15.47 -20.33 -12.47
N ILE A 133 14.41 -20.14 -11.67
CA ILE A 133 14.22 -18.94 -10.86
C ILE A 133 13.99 -19.24 -9.39
N ILE A 134 14.51 -18.39 -8.52
CA ILE A 134 14.24 -18.39 -7.08
C ILE A 134 13.41 -17.16 -6.76
N MET A 135 12.26 -17.35 -6.13
CA MET A 135 11.30 -16.33 -5.76
C MET A 135 11.23 -16.22 -4.23
N ILE A 136 11.40 -15.03 -3.68
CA ILE A 136 11.38 -14.79 -2.23
C ILE A 136 10.34 -13.68 -1.95
N GLY A 137 9.14 -14.09 -1.51
CA GLY A 137 8.00 -13.18 -1.37
C GLY A 137 7.19 -13.38 -0.11
N PRO A 138 7.61 -12.82 1.05
CA PRO A 138 6.82 -12.91 2.27
C PRO A 138 5.56 -12.04 2.19
N GLY A 139 4.49 -12.52 2.81
CA GLY A 139 3.20 -11.82 2.86
C GLY A 139 2.66 -11.52 1.46
N THR A 140 2.14 -10.30 1.27
CA THR A 140 1.67 -9.84 -0.05
C THR A 140 2.79 -9.69 -1.09
N GLY A 141 4.05 -9.85 -0.70
CA GLY A 141 5.19 -9.95 -1.63
C GLY A 141 5.15 -11.16 -2.55
N ILE A 142 4.28 -12.14 -2.27
CA ILE A 142 3.99 -13.27 -3.18
C ILE A 142 3.30 -12.83 -4.49
N ALA A 143 2.62 -11.69 -4.49
CA ALA A 143 1.79 -11.22 -5.61
C ALA A 143 2.49 -11.29 -7.00
N PRO A 144 3.66 -10.66 -7.21
CA PRO A 144 4.30 -10.71 -8.52
C PRO A 144 4.83 -12.09 -8.86
N PHE A 145 5.15 -12.92 -7.87
CA PHE A 145 5.60 -14.29 -8.10
C PHE A 145 4.44 -15.20 -8.52
N ARG A 146 3.21 -14.91 -8.05
CA ARG A 146 2.01 -15.57 -8.58
C ARG A 146 1.86 -15.29 -10.07
N ALA A 147 1.99 -14.05 -10.50
CA ALA A 147 2.00 -13.72 -11.93
C ALA A 147 3.11 -14.46 -12.70
N PHE A 148 4.29 -14.62 -12.10
CA PHE A 148 5.40 -15.32 -12.73
C PHE A 148 5.14 -16.80 -12.93
N TRP A 149 4.62 -17.53 -11.93
CA TRP A 149 4.34 -18.95 -12.13
C TRP A 149 3.16 -19.17 -13.08
N GLU A 150 2.12 -18.34 -13.04
CA GLU A 150 1.01 -18.42 -14.00
C GLU A 150 1.51 -18.19 -15.44
N GLU A 151 2.37 -17.20 -15.66
CA GLU A 151 2.96 -16.90 -16.96
C GLU A 151 3.77 -18.09 -17.46
N ARG A 152 4.66 -18.64 -16.64
CA ARG A 152 5.50 -19.79 -17.01
C ARG A 152 4.69 -21.03 -17.33
N ILE A 153 3.61 -21.27 -16.60
CA ILE A 153 2.67 -22.37 -16.91
C ILE A 153 1.98 -22.13 -18.25
N ALA A 154 1.46 -20.92 -18.47
CA ALA A 154 0.75 -20.56 -19.70
C ALA A 154 1.67 -20.59 -20.93
N SER A 155 2.93 -20.18 -20.79
CA SER A 155 3.95 -20.21 -21.84
C SER A 155 4.57 -21.60 -22.06
N GLY A 156 4.38 -22.53 -21.13
CA GLY A 156 4.96 -23.88 -21.19
C GLY A 156 6.46 -23.94 -20.87
N ASP A 157 6.97 -22.93 -20.13
CA ASP A 157 8.35 -22.86 -19.68
C ASP A 157 8.76 -24.09 -18.84
N LYS A 158 10.02 -24.53 -18.98
CA LYS A 158 10.51 -25.76 -18.35
C LYS A 158 11.48 -25.51 -17.19
N GLY A 159 11.98 -24.29 -17.04
CA GLY A 159 12.92 -23.95 -15.97
C GLY A 159 12.32 -24.17 -14.59
N GLY A 160 13.14 -24.67 -13.66
CA GLY A 160 12.72 -24.91 -12.28
C GLY A 160 12.27 -23.63 -11.56
N ASN A 161 11.25 -23.76 -10.69
CA ASN A 161 10.76 -22.68 -9.85
C ASN A 161 10.95 -23.04 -8.40
N TRP A 162 11.56 -22.14 -7.60
CA TRP A 162 11.68 -22.32 -6.16
C TRP A 162 11.13 -21.09 -5.45
N LEU A 163 10.03 -21.29 -4.70
CA LEU A 163 9.37 -20.21 -3.96
C LEU A 163 9.67 -20.32 -2.46
N PHE A 164 10.20 -19.23 -1.89
CA PHE A 164 10.23 -18.99 -0.45
C PHE A 164 9.08 -18.04 -0.09
N PHE A 165 8.09 -18.59 0.63
CA PHE A 165 6.97 -17.84 1.16
C PHE A 165 6.97 -17.91 2.68
N GLY A 166 6.56 -16.84 3.34
CA GLY A 166 6.44 -16.80 4.79
C GLY A 166 5.45 -15.74 5.25
N ASN A 167 4.72 -16.09 6.29
CA ASN A 167 3.82 -15.19 7.03
C ASN A 167 3.80 -15.64 8.50
N PRO A 168 3.41 -14.76 9.45
CA PRO A 168 3.41 -15.09 10.87
C PRO A 168 2.54 -16.31 11.24
N TYR A 169 1.38 -16.46 10.61
CA TYR A 169 0.41 -17.49 10.96
C TYR A 169 -0.02 -18.28 9.74
N LYS A 170 0.36 -19.57 9.67
CA LYS A 170 -0.01 -20.44 8.56
C LYS A 170 -1.54 -20.57 8.42
N ALA A 171 -2.25 -20.73 9.54
CA ALA A 171 -3.69 -21.00 9.52
C ALA A 171 -4.55 -19.86 8.95
N THR A 172 -4.05 -18.61 8.95
CA THR A 172 -4.81 -17.42 8.53
C THR A 172 -4.17 -16.65 7.39
N ASP A 173 -2.85 -16.82 7.20
CA ASP A 173 -2.07 -15.92 6.37
C ASP A 173 -1.35 -16.65 5.22
N PHE A 174 -1.62 -17.93 4.99
CA PHE A 174 -1.01 -18.66 3.88
C PHE A 174 -1.73 -18.33 2.57
N CYS A 175 -1.29 -17.26 1.91
CA CYS A 175 -1.85 -16.84 0.64
C CYS A 175 -1.63 -17.91 -0.44
N TYR A 176 -2.69 -18.22 -1.19
CA TYR A 176 -2.67 -19.14 -2.35
C TYR A 176 -2.27 -20.59 -2.01
N GLU A 177 -2.52 -21.08 -0.78
CA GLU A 177 -2.15 -22.44 -0.35
C GLU A 177 -2.70 -23.50 -1.32
N ASP A 178 -4.01 -23.39 -1.70
CA ASP A 178 -4.66 -24.35 -2.62
C ASP A 178 -4.11 -24.31 -4.04
N GLU A 179 -3.63 -23.14 -4.50
CA GLU A 179 -2.99 -23.01 -5.80
C GLU A 179 -1.59 -23.66 -5.77
N LEU A 180 -0.81 -23.34 -4.74
CA LEU A 180 0.54 -23.86 -4.57
C LEU A 180 0.56 -25.39 -4.41
N ALA A 181 -0.41 -25.93 -3.69
CA ALA A 181 -0.54 -27.39 -3.52
C ALA A 181 -0.80 -28.16 -4.84
N LYS A 182 -1.26 -27.47 -5.89
CA LYS A 182 -1.46 -28.08 -7.22
C LYS A 182 -0.22 -27.98 -8.10
N LEU A 183 0.79 -27.20 -7.69
CA LEU A 183 2.01 -26.98 -8.45
C LEU A 183 3.17 -27.87 -7.98
N THR A 184 3.05 -28.51 -6.85
CA THR A 184 4.00 -29.46 -6.26
C THR A 184 3.51 -30.88 -6.48
#